data_d5b3cf26539eea885229b7a970949a45
#
_entry.id   d5b3cf26539eea885229b7a970949a45
#
_cell.length_a   1.000
_cell.length_b   1.000
_cell.length_c   1.000
_cell.angle_alpha   90.00
_cell.angle_beta   90.00
_cell.angle_gamma   90.00
#
_symmetry.space_group_name_H-M   'P 1'
#
loop_
_entity.id
_entity.type
_entity.pdbx_description
1 polymer ?
#
loop_
_entity_poly.entity_id
_entity_poly.type
_entity_poly.pdbx_seq_one_letter_code
_entity_poly.pdbx_strand_id
1 'polypeptide(L)'
;MGNTVIIAVCTVAIEVVFGCMAAYAFARNRSRLNSFMQSFCLGIMMIPPLSILVGVYTELVALGGINQQWAVIVIAAAFGLPMSIHLYTNFINSIPVALDEAAAIDGAGVLRTFWSIVLPQLKPVTVSVIILKGV
;
A
#
# COMPACT_ATOMS: atom_id res chain seq x y z
N MET A 1 -4.08 13.46 -22.25
CA MET A 1 -4.22 13.88 -20.84
C MET A 1 -5.20 13.00 -20.04
N GLY A 2 -6.39 12.64 -20.57
CA GLY A 2 -7.36 11.81 -19.82
C GLY A 2 -6.81 10.46 -19.35
N ASN A 3 -6.09 9.74 -20.19
CA ASN A 3 -5.52 8.43 -19.87
C ASN A 3 -4.52 8.49 -18.71
N THR A 4 -3.69 9.53 -18.66
CA THR A 4 -2.70 9.71 -17.57
C THR A 4 -3.40 9.94 -16.25
N VAL A 5 -4.46 10.72 -16.23
CA VAL A 5 -5.25 10.98 -15.01
C VAL A 5 -5.91 9.69 -14.51
N ILE A 6 -6.50 8.90 -15.42
CA ILE A 6 -7.12 7.60 -15.05
C ILE A 6 -6.08 6.66 -14.44
N ILE A 7 -4.93 6.51 -15.09
CA ILE A 7 -3.84 5.66 -14.60
C ILE A 7 -3.39 6.12 -13.21
N ALA A 8 -3.11 7.41 -13.06
CA ALA A 8 -2.65 7.96 -11.77
C ALA A 8 -3.68 7.75 -10.66
N VAL A 9 -4.95 8.10 -10.91
CA VAL A 9 -6.02 7.96 -9.90
C VAL A 9 -6.22 6.49 -9.51
N CYS A 10 -6.29 5.57 -10.49
CA CYS A 10 -6.47 4.15 -10.20
C CYS A 10 -5.28 3.56 -9.44
N THR A 11 -4.05 3.87 -9.85
CA THR A 11 -2.83 3.41 -9.18
C THR A 11 -2.79 3.90 -7.73
N VAL A 12 -2.99 5.19 -7.51
CA VAL A 12 -2.99 5.78 -6.16
C VAL A 12 -4.11 5.21 -5.30
N ALA A 13 -5.31 5.02 -5.86
CA ALA A 13 -6.41 4.41 -5.12
C ALA A 13 -6.08 2.98 -4.65
N ILE A 14 -5.47 2.16 -5.51
CA ILE A 14 -5.00 0.82 -5.15
C ILE A 14 -3.96 0.90 -4.04
N GLU A 15 -2.95 1.75 -4.19
CA GLU A 15 -1.88 1.91 -3.20
C GLU A 15 -2.40 2.40 -1.84
N VAL A 16 -3.34 3.35 -1.83
CA VAL A 16 -3.94 3.85 -0.59
C VAL A 16 -4.75 2.76 0.10
N VAL A 17 -5.65 2.10 -0.62
CA VAL A 17 -6.55 1.09 -0.01
C VAL A 17 -5.75 -0.12 0.48
N PHE A 18 -4.99 -0.76 -0.40
CA PHE A 18 -4.24 -1.96 -0.03
C PHE A 18 -3.04 -1.64 0.87
N GLY A 19 -2.39 -0.50 0.68
CA GLY A 19 -1.28 -0.06 1.50
C GLY A 19 -1.68 0.18 2.96
N CYS A 20 -2.77 0.91 3.22
CA CYS A 20 -3.20 1.17 4.59
C CYS A 20 -3.74 -0.08 5.29
N MET A 21 -4.45 -0.96 4.57
CA MET A 21 -4.95 -2.22 5.15
C MET A 21 -3.81 -3.18 5.52
N ALA A 22 -2.86 -3.38 4.61
CA ALA A 22 -1.68 -4.21 4.86
C ALA A 22 -0.83 -3.64 5.99
N ALA A 23 -0.60 -2.33 6.00
CA ALA A 23 0.17 -1.66 7.04
C ALA A 23 -0.47 -1.79 8.42
N TYR A 24 -1.79 -1.71 8.53
CA TYR A 24 -2.49 -1.93 9.79
C TYR A 24 -2.29 -3.35 10.31
N ALA A 25 -2.42 -4.35 9.42
CA ALA A 25 -2.16 -5.74 9.79
C ALA A 25 -0.70 -5.95 10.26
N PHE A 26 0.27 -5.33 9.59
CA PHE A 26 1.68 -5.45 9.95
C PHE A 26 2.02 -4.72 11.25
N ALA A 27 1.43 -3.55 11.48
CA ALA A 27 1.71 -2.75 12.68
C ALA A 27 1.08 -3.33 13.94
N ARG A 28 -0.12 -3.90 13.85
CA ARG A 28 -0.90 -4.38 15.01
C ARG A 28 -0.74 -5.88 15.30
N ASN A 29 -0.49 -6.68 14.28
CA ASN A 29 -0.27 -8.12 14.44
C ASN A 29 1.20 -8.47 14.24
N ARG A 30 1.96 -8.57 15.33
CA ARG A 30 3.39 -8.93 15.33
C ARG A 30 3.62 -10.44 15.23
N SER A 31 3.03 -11.08 14.22
CA SER A 31 3.34 -12.48 13.91
C SER A 31 4.67 -12.58 13.15
N ARG A 32 5.30 -13.78 13.20
CA ARG A 32 6.52 -14.05 12.42
C ARG A 32 6.30 -13.85 10.93
N LEU A 33 5.10 -14.19 10.44
CA LEU A 33 4.71 -14.01 9.05
C LEU A 33 4.65 -12.51 8.68
N ASN A 34 4.02 -11.70 9.51
CA ASN A 34 3.91 -10.25 9.25
C ASN A 34 5.28 -9.56 9.30
N SER A 35 6.15 -9.95 10.24
CA SER A 35 7.54 -9.44 10.28
C SER A 35 8.32 -9.84 9.03
N PHE A 36 8.15 -11.08 8.57
CA PHE A 36 8.76 -11.53 7.32
C PHE A 36 8.23 -10.75 6.10
N MET A 37 6.91 -10.58 5.98
CA MET A 37 6.30 -9.82 4.88
C MET A 37 6.77 -8.36 4.87
N GLN A 38 6.87 -7.73 6.03
CA GLN A 38 7.38 -6.37 6.14
C GLN A 38 8.84 -6.27 5.68
N SER A 39 9.69 -7.19 6.11
CA SER A 39 11.10 -7.27 5.68
C SER A 39 11.20 -7.57 4.18
N PHE A 40 10.32 -8.41 3.65
CA PHE A 40 10.25 -8.73 2.24
C PHE A 40 9.87 -7.51 1.40
N CYS A 41 8.87 -6.72 1.83
CA CYS A 41 8.52 -5.44 1.19
C CYS A 41 9.71 -4.48 1.14
N LEU A 42 10.47 -4.36 2.23
CA LEU A 42 11.69 -3.54 2.27
C LEU A 42 12.76 -4.07 1.31
N GLY A 43 12.93 -5.40 1.26
CA GLY A 43 13.88 -6.06 0.34
C GLY A 43 13.55 -5.78 -1.13
N ILE A 44 12.27 -5.83 -1.51
CA ILE A 44 11.84 -5.52 -2.89
C ILE A 44 12.20 -4.09 -3.27
N MET A 45 12.09 -3.14 -2.35
CA MET A 45 12.43 -1.73 -2.63
C MET A 45 13.92 -1.51 -2.94
N MET A 46 14.78 -2.44 -2.56
CA MET A 46 16.22 -2.38 -2.88
C MET A 46 16.53 -2.85 -4.29
N ILE A 47 15.60 -3.53 -4.97
CA ILE A 47 15.79 -4.00 -6.34
C ILE A 47 15.55 -2.83 -7.30
N PRO A 48 16.55 -2.45 -8.13
CA PRO A 48 16.36 -1.40 -9.13
C PRO A 48 15.28 -1.81 -10.13
N PRO A 49 14.25 -0.98 -10.38
CA PRO A 49 13.16 -1.31 -11.32
C PRO A 49 13.65 -1.67 -12.73
N LEU A 50 14.76 -1.06 -13.16
CA LEU A 50 15.36 -1.35 -14.48
C LEU A 50 15.87 -2.79 -14.62
N SER A 51 16.29 -3.43 -13.52
CA SER A 51 16.81 -4.80 -13.54
C SER A 51 15.75 -5.84 -13.89
N ILE A 52 14.49 -5.56 -13.60
CA ILE A 52 13.36 -6.47 -13.84
C ILE A 52 12.51 -6.07 -15.04
N LEU A 53 12.89 -4.99 -15.73
CA LEU A 53 12.12 -4.45 -16.86
C LEU A 53 11.90 -5.49 -17.98
N VAL A 54 12.93 -6.27 -18.31
CA VAL A 54 12.83 -7.30 -19.36
C VAL A 54 11.84 -8.40 -18.98
N GLY A 55 11.89 -8.87 -17.71
CA GLY A 55 10.94 -9.86 -17.19
C GLY A 55 9.50 -9.34 -17.21
N VAL A 56 9.30 -8.13 -16.73
CA VAL A 56 7.98 -7.48 -16.74
C VAL A 56 7.45 -7.33 -18.17
N TYR A 57 8.31 -6.94 -19.11
CA TYR A 57 7.92 -6.81 -20.52
C TYR A 57 7.48 -8.15 -21.12
N THR A 58 8.24 -9.23 -20.89
CA THR A 58 7.88 -10.57 -21.40
C THR A 58 6.55 -11.07 -20.84
N GLU A 59 6.30 -10.85 -19.54
CA GLU A 59 5.00 -11.18 -18.93
C GLU A 59 3.85 -10.35 -19.52
N LEU A 60 4.07 -9.06 -19.78
CA LEU A 60 3.07 -8.21 -20.42
C LEU A 60 2.72 -8.66 -21.83
N VAL A 61 3.71 -9.10 -22.60
CA VAL A 61 3.49 -9.67 -23.95
C VAL A 61 2.62 -10.92 -23.83
N ALA A 62 2.95 -11.83 -22.91
CA ALA A 62 2.22 -13.08 -22.70
C ALA A 62 0.78 -12.85 -22.27
N LEU A 63 0.52 -11.81 -21.45
CA LEU A 63 -0.80 -11.46 -20.94
C LEU A 63 -1.60 -10.53 -21.88
N GLY A 64 -1.04 -10.14 -23.02
CA GLY A 64 -1.69 -9.19 -23.93
C GLY A 64 -1.82 -7.77 -23.37
N GLY A 65 -0.97 -7.42 -22.40
CA GLY A 65 -1.01 -6.13 -21.70
C GLY A 65 -0.30 -4.99 -22.44
N ILE A 66 0.33 -5.24 -23.59
CA ILE A 66 0.99 -4.21 -24.35
C ILE A 66 -0.02 -3.19 -24.86
N ASN A 67 0.28 -1.90 -24.67
CA ASN A 67 -0.62 -0.76 -24.96
C ASN A 67 -1.96 -0.76 -24.20
N GLN A 68 -2.07 -1.50 -23.12
CA GLN A 68 -3.26 -1.52 -22.26
C GLN A 68 -3.07 -0.69 -20.99
N GLN A 69 -4.07 0.13 -20.65
CA GLN A 69 -4.02 0.97 -19.44
C GLN A 69 -3.97 0.16 -18.16
N TRP A 70 -4.70 -0.96 -18.10
CA TRP A 70 -4.74 -1.84 -16.92
C TRP A 70 -3.34 -2.38 -16.56
N ALA A 71 -2.53 -2.68 -17.58
CA ALA A 71 -1.18 -3.20 -17.39
C ALA A 71 -0.28 -2.17 -16.70
N VAL A 72 -0.35 -0.91 -17.13
CA VAL A 72 0.39 0.19 -16.50
C VAL A 72 -0.06 0.40 -15.07
N ILE A 73 -1.38 0.39 -14.81
CA ILE A 73 -1.94 0.55 -13.45
C ILE A 73 -1.44 -0.55 -12.52
N VAL A 74 -1.52 -1.82 -12.95
CA VAL A 74 -1.11 -2.97 -12.13
C VAL A 74 0.39 -2.92 -11.83
N ILE A 75 1.22 -2.64 -12.82
CA ILE A 75 2.68 -2.56 -12.64
C ILE A 75 3.03 -1.40 -11.72
N ALA A 76 2.51 -0.21 -11.99
CA ALA A 76 2.78 0.96 -11.17
C ALA A 76 2.35 0.74 -9.71
N ALA A 77 1.16 0.16 -9.48
CA ALA A 77 0.69 -0.19 -8.15
C ALA A 77 1.58 -1.26 -7.48
N ALA A 78 1.99 -2.30 -8.21
CA ALA A 78 2.84 -3.36 -7.67
C ALA A 78 4.20 -2.82 -7.19
N PHE A 79 4.82 -1.92 -7.95
CA PHE A 79 6.07 -1.27 -7.55
C PHE A 79 5.89 -0.21 -6.46
N GLY A 80 4.74 0.44 -6.42
CA GLY A 80 4.43 1.47 -5.45
C GLY A 80 3.99 0.97 -4.08
N LEU A 81 3.30 -0.18 -4.03
CA LEU A 81 2.75 -0.76 -2.81
C LEU A 81 3.76 -0.93 -1.67
N PRO A 82 4.98 -1.48 -1.87
CA PRO A 82 5.93 -1.65 -0.77
C PRO A 82 6.26 -0.34 -0.05
N MET A 83 6.47 0.74 -0.79
CA MET A 83 6.74 2.07 -0.23
C MET A 83 5.53 2.62 0.52
N SER A 84 4.34 2.49 -0.07
CA SER A 84 3.09 2.93 0.57
C SER A 84 2.83 2.17 1.87
N ILE A 85 3.00 0.84 1.88
CA ILE A 85 2.89 0.01 3.09
C ILE A 85 3.90 0.47 4.15
N HIS A 86 5.14 0.75 3.76
CA HIS A 86 6.18 1.20 4.69
C HIS A 86 5.82 2.54 5.34
N LEU A 87 5.37 3.51 4.55
CA LEU A 87 4.94 4.83 5.06
C LEU A 87 3.76 4.70 6.02
N TYR A 88 2.74 3.95 5.65
CA TYR A 88 1.58 3.72 6.51
C TYR A 88 1.94 2.96 7.79
N THR A 89 2.78 1.93 7.71
CA THR A 89 3.21 1.15 8.87
C THR A 89 3.94 2.03 9.88
N ASN A 90 4.87 2.88 9.42
CA ASN A 90 5.59 3.80 10.29
C ASN A 90 4.65 4.79 10.98
N PHE A 91 3.67 5.32 10.24
CA PHE A 91 2.69 6.23 10.82
C PHE A 91 1.77 5.54 11.83
N ILE A 92 1.26 4.33 11.51
CA ILE A 92 0.41 3.54 12.41
C ILE A 92 1.16 3.16 13.68
N ASN A 93 2.46 2.87 13.60
CA ASN A 93 3.29 2.61 14.78
C ASN A 93 3.42 3.82 15.71
N SER A 94 3.21 5.04 15.23
CA SER A 94 3.17 6.25 16.06
C SER A 94 1.84 6.45 16.77
N ILE A 95 0.78 5.77 16.34
CA ILE A 95 -0.54 5.82 16.97
C ILE A 95 -0.54 4.90 18.21
N PRO A 96 -0.90 5.41 19.39
CA PRO A 96 -0.94 4.59 20.62
C PRO A 96 -1.85 3.37 20.48
N VAL A 97 -1.36 2.20 20.84
CA VAL A 97 -2.12 0.93 20.83
C VAL A 97 -3.33 1.00 21.79
N ALA A 98 -3.23 1.83 22.82
CA ALA A 98 -4.33 2.06 23.77
C ALA A 98 -5.66 2.46 23.11
N LEU A 99 -5.62 3.08 21.94
CA LEU A 99 -6.83 3.41 21.17
C LEU A 99 -7.53 2.16 20.61
N ASP A 100 -6.74 1.19 20.13
CA ASP A 100 -7.27 -0.09 19.66
C ASP A 100 -7.81 -0.92 20.84
N GLU A 101 -7.11 -0.89 21.99
CA GLU A 101 -7.53 -1.56 23.22
C GLU A 101 -8.83 -0.97 23.78
N ALA A 102 -8.96 0.36 23.82
CA ALA A 102 -10.19 1.03 24.22
C ALA A 102 -11.37 0.67 23.31
N ALA A 103 -11.14 0.64 22.00
CA ALA A 103 -12.14 0.21 21.03
C ALA A 103 -12.58 -1.25 21.26
N ALA A 104 -11.64 -2.13 21.59
CA ALA A 104 -11.93 -3.53 21.87
C ALA A 104 -12.79 -3.67 23.16
N ILE A 105 -12.52 -2.86 24.18
CA ILE A 105 -13.33 -2.81 25.41
C ILE A 105 -14.76 -2.35 25.10
N ASP A 106 -14.92 -1.39 24.18
CA ASP A 106 -16.23 -0.91 23.70
C ASP A 106 -16.91 -1.90 22.74
N GLY A 107 -16.34 -3.10 22.53
CA GLY A 107 -16.89 -4.16 21.69
C GLY A 107 -16.70 -3.94 20.20
N ALA A 108 -15.81 -3.05 19.78
CA ALA A 108 -15.49 -2.88 18.37
C ALA A 108 -14.57 -4.00 17.87
N GLY A 109 -14.96 -4.66 16.79
CA GLY A 109 -14.10 -5.60 16.09
C GLY A 109 -12.97 -4.89 15.32
N VAL A 110 -11.93 -5.63 14.94
CA VAL A 110 -10.73 -5.13 14.25
C VAL A 110 -11.04 -4.24 13.03
N LEU A 111 -11.98 -4.68 12.19
CA LEU A 111 -12.39 -3.88 11.02
C LEU A 111 -13.05 -2.57 11.40
N ARG A 112 -13.92 -2.59 12.43
CA ARG A 112 -14.58 -1.38 12.92
C ARG A 112 -13.57 -0.40 13.52
N THR A 113 -12.61 -0.91 14.28
CA THR A 113 -11.50 -0.12 14.84
C THR A 113 -10.68 0.52 13.72
N PHE A 114 -10.33 -0.26 12.69
CA PHE A 114 -9.60 0.27 11.54
C PHE A 114 -10.36 1.42 10.85
N TRP A 115 -11.62 1.20 10.46
CA TRP A 115 -12.39 2.19 9.70
C TRP A 115 -12.75 3.44 10.50
N SER A 116 -13.10 3.26 11.80
CA SER A 116 -13.65 4.35 12.62
C SER A 116 -12.60 5.13 13.40
N ILE A 117 -11.46 4.51 13.73
CA ILE A 117 -10.44 5.10 14.60
C ILE A 117 -9.14 5.33 13.87
N VAL A 118 -8.59 4.29 13.22
CA VAL A 118 -7.26 4.36 12.62
C VAL A 118 -7.30 5.12 11.30
N LEU A 119 -8.17 4.76 10.38
CA LEU A 119 -8.23 5.35 9.04
C LEU A 119 -8.39 6.88 9.05
N PRO A 120 -9.24 7.50 9.89
CA PRO A 120 -9.32 8.96 9.97
C PRO A 120 -8.01 9.63 10.39
N GLN A 121 -7.18 8.94 11.19
CA GLN A 121 -5.89 9.45 11.64
C GLN A 121 -4.81 9.31 10.55
N LEU A 122 -5.02 8.45 9.54
CA LEU A 122 -4.09 8.26 8.41
C LEU A 122 -4.18 9.37 7.36
N LYS A 123 -5.09 10.35 7.49
CA LYS A 123 -5.24 11.46 6.52
C LYS A 123 -3.91 12.15 6.16
N PRO A 124 -3.03 12.54 7.13
CA PRO A 124 -1.78 13.22 6.78
C PRO A 124 -0.84 12.36 5.93
N VAL A 125 -0.66 11.09 6.29
CA VAL A 125 0.20 10.17 5.53
C VAL A 125 -0.44 9.82 4.19
N THR A 126 -1.77 9.72 4.11
CA THR A 126 -2.48 9.49 2.84
C THR A 126 -2.24 10.64 1.86
N VAL A 127 -2.29 11.88 2.31
CA VAL A 127 -1.96 13.04 1.47
C VAL A 127 -0.52 12.94 0.98
N SER A 128 0.42 12.54 1.84
CA SER A 128 1.82 12.33 1.44
C SER A 128 1.97 11.24 0.38
N VAL A 129 1.27 10.12 0.53
CA VAL A 129 1.27 9.03 -0.46
C VAL A 129 0.69 9.51 -1.79
N ILE A 130 -0.43 10.24 -1.77
CA ILE A 130 -1.08 10.79 -2.98
C ILE A 130 -0.11 11.74 -3.72
N ILE A 131 0.57 12.63 -3.00
CA ILE A 131 1.52 13.57 -3.61
C ILE A 131 2.72 12.83 -4.19
N LEU A 132 3.31 11.89 -3.44
CA LEU A 132 4.50 11.15 -3.88
C LEU A 132 4.25 10.25 -5.10
N LYS A 133 3.02 9.79 -5.28
CA LYS A 133 2.65 8.82 -6.32
C LYS A 133 1.82 9.42 -7.45
N GLY A 134 1.20 10.56 -7.21
CA GLY A 134 0.39 11.27 -8.22
C GLY A 134 1.19 12.23 -9.08
N VAL A 135 2.44 12.50 -8.73
CA VAL A 135 3.40 13.32 -9.50
C VAL A 135 4.33 12.42 -10.30
#